data_86b8bd5f03b3dd7396c5489ab8af6641
#
_entry.id   86b8bd5f03b3dd7396c5489ab8af6641
#
_cell.length_a   1.000
_cell.length_b   1.000
_cell.length_c   1.000
_cell.angle_alpha   90.00
_cell.angle_beta   90.00
_cell.angle_gamma   90.00
#
_symmetry.space_group_name_H-M   'P 1'
#
loop_
_entity.id
_entity.type
_entity.pdbx_description
1 polymer ?
#
loop_
_entity_poly.entity_id
_entity_poly.type
_entity_poly.pdbx_seq_one_letter_code
_entity_poly.pdbx_strand_id
1 'polypeptide(L)'
;TDIAKLDLAAVTAFDAWRTAQNGKVPAQSTINNHNSALNRVLDEAELNGWIVKSLRPTLLNKGVKTQSRGSFSVEEYRTIYTALRSYHKQTLNEKSAATRETLRNYVLFLANTGVRHGTEALGLRWRNIEWYERDGERYLAVNVDGKTNKRTAIARDSVENSLWRQAQLN
;
A
#
# COMPACT_ATOMS: atom_id res chain seq x y z
N THR A 1 24.75 25.46 8.68
CA THR A 1 23.96 25.46 9.93
C THR A 1 24.50 24.34 10.81
N ASP A 2 24.82 24.62 12.04
CA ASP A 2 25.36 23.66 12.98
C ASP A 2 24.20 22.89 13.63
N ILE A 3 24.25 21.55 13.57
CA ILE A 3 23.19 20.68 14.12
C ILE A 3 23.07 20.82 15.65
N ALA A 4 24.15 21.20 16.34
CA ALA A 4 24.15 21.45 17.77
C ALA A 4 23.27 22.66 18.16
N LYS A 5 22.92 23.52 17.20
CA LYS A 5 22.04 24.68 17.38
C LYS A 5 20.57 24.40 17.02
N LEU A 6 20.25 23.17 16.69
CA LEU A 6 18.87 22.79 16.37
C LEU A 6 18.05 22.67 17.67
N ASP A 7 17.22 23.65 17.92
CA ASP A 7 16.35 23.74 19.08
C ASP A 7 14.87 23.64 18.72
N LEU A 8 13.98 23.70 19.69
CA LEU A 8 12.53 23.67 19.50
C LEU A 8 12.06 24.89 18.69
N ALA A 9 12.72 26.04 18.77
CA ALA A 9 12.36 27.22 17.99
C ALA A 9 12.62 26.99 16.50
N ALA A 10 13.76 26.38 16.15
CA ALA A 10 14.08 26.02 14.77
C ALA A 10 13.11 25.01 14.20
N VAL A 11 12.69 23.99 14.98
CA VAL A 11 11.66 23.01 14.56
C VAL A 11 10.31 23.69 14.34
N THR A 12 9.92 24.61 15.22
CA THR A 12 8.67 25.37 15.10
C THR A 12 8.69 26.30 13.88
N ALA A 13 9.83 26.96 13.62
CA ALA A 13 10.01 27.78 12.42
C ALA A 13 9.92 26.93 11.11
N PHE A 14 10.46 25.72 11.13
CA PHE A 14 10.31 24.78 10.02
C PHE A 14 8.85 24.38 9.79
N ASP A 15 8.07 24.15 10.84
CA ASP A 15 6.64 23.86 10.74
C ASP A 15 5.85 25.00 10.10
N ALA A 16 6.15 26.22 10.49
CA ALA A 16 5.55 27.43 9.90
C ALA A 16 5.95 27.59 8.42
N TRP A 17 7.24 27.43 8.12
CA TRP A 17 7.77 27.52 6.77
C TRP A 17 7.12 26.51 5.83
N ARG A 18 7.05 25.22 6.21
CA ARG A 18 6.45 24.18 5.35
C ARG A 18 4.95 24.39 5.14
N THR A 19 4.26 24.96 6.13
CA THR A 19 2.83 25.33 6.00
C THR A 19 2.67 26.44 4.99
N ALA A 20 3.51 27.46 5.04
CA ALA A 20 3.53 28.57 4.08
C ALA A 20 3.84 28.08 2.66
N GLN A 21 4.86 27.21 2.49
CA GLN A 21 5.21 26.64 1.17
C GLN A 21 4.09 25.84 0.56
N ASN A 22 3.34 25.10 1.35
CA ASN A 22 2.23 24.26 0.85
C ASN A 22 0.87 25.01 0.75
N GLY A 23 0.80 26.25 1.21
CA GLY A 23 -0.43 27.03 1.28
C GLY A 23 -1.49 26.49 2.27
N LYS A 24 -1.19 25.40 2.98
CA LYS A 24 -2.06 24.75 3.96
C LYS A 24 -1.26 23.90 4.95
N VAL A 25 -1.85 23.65 6.12
CA VAL A 25 -1.25 22.72 7.10
C VAL A 25 -1.18 21.31 6.50
N PRO A 26 -0.01 20.66 6.48
CA PRO A 26 0.13 19.30 5.96
C PRO A 26 -0.68 18.27 6.74
N ALA A 27 -1.01 17.15 6.08
CA ALA A 27 -1.61 16.00 6.74
C ALA A 27 -0.69 15.40 7.80
N GLN A 28 -1.26 14.79 8.85
CA GLN A 28 -0.48 14.11 9.90
C GLN A 28 0.47 13.05 9.36
N SER A 29 0.06 12.29 8.33
CA SER A 29 0.91 11.29 7.67
C SER A 29 2.14 11.91 7.01
N THR A 30 2.00 13.08 6.38
CA THR A 30 3.11 13.82 5.78
C THR A 30 4.07 14.30 6.86
N ILE A 31 3.53 14.87 7.95
CA ILE A 31 4.35 15.31 9.08
C ILE A 31 5.09 14.14 9.73
N ASN A 32 4.43 12.99 9.91
CA ASN A 32 5.09 11.78 10.44
C ASN A 32 6.26 11.33 9.56
N ASN A 33 6.12 11.37 8.23
CA ASN A 33 7.21 11.02 7.32
C ASN A 33 8.39 12.00 7.46
N HIS A 34 8.12 13.30 7.53
CA HIS A 34 9.15 14.31 7.76
C HIS A 34 9.84 14.14 9.12
N ASN A 35 9.05 13.95 10.18
CA ASN A 35 9.58 13.71 11.53
C ASN A 35 10.41 12.42 11.61
N SER A 36 10.00 11.37 10.89
CA SER A 36 10.78 10.13 10.81
C SER A 36 12.14 10.34 10.12
N ALA A 37 12.18 11.16 9.07
CA ALA A 37 13.44 11.51 8.41
C ALA A 37 14.33 12.38 9.33
N LEU A 38 13.76 13.40 9.98
CA LEU A 38 14.47 14.24 10.94
C LEU A 38 14.99 13.44 12.14
N ASN A 39 14.18 12.51 12.68
CA ASN A 39 14.60 11.67 13.78
C ASN A 39 15.83 10.82 13.43
N ARG A 40 15.91 10.27 12.20
CA ARG A 40 17.10 9.53 11.75
C ARG A 40 18.36 10.40 11.75
N VAL A 41 18.23 11.67 11.32
CA VAL A 41 19.35 12.62 11.36
C VAL A 41 19.75 12.95 12.79
N LEU A 42 18.77 13.14 13.69
CA LEU A 42 19.01 13.40 15.10
C LEU A 42 19.62 12.18 15.82
N ASP A 43 19.17 10.97 15.46
CA ASP A 43 19.75 9.72 16.00
C ASP A 43 21.24 9.60 15.62
N GLU A 44 21.56 9.89 14.36
CA GLU A 44 22.95 9.89 13.88
C GLU A 44 23.78 10.96 14.56
N ALA A 45 23.23 12.16 14.75
CA ALA A 45 23.91 13.25 15.43
C ALA A 45 24.17 12.93 16.93
N GLU A 46 23.25 12.24 17.59
CA GLU A 46 23.41 11.76 18.96
C GLU A 46 24.50 10.68 19.06
N LEU A 47 24.49 9.71 18.12
CA LEU A 47 25.51 8.66 18.06
C LEU A 47 26.92 9.20 17.85
N ASN A 48 27.07 10.27 17.06
CA ASN A 48 28.37 10.94 16.82
C ASN A 48 28.74 11.98 17.90
N GLY A 49 27.92 12.15 18.93
CA GLY A 49 28.16 13.11 19.99
C GLY A 49 28.01 14.58 19.57
N TRP A 50 27.40 14.88 18.44
CA TRP A 50 27.19 16.25 17.96
C TRP A 50 26.03 16.95 18.67
N ILE A 51 25.11 16.20 19.25
CA ILE A 51 24.07 16.70 20.14
C ILE A 51 23.96 15.80 21.37
N VAL A 52 23.56 16.40 22.48
CA VAL A 52 23.27 15.66 23.72
C VAL A 52 21.78 15.31 23.75
N LYS A 53 21.47 14.10 24.17
CA LYS A 53 20.10 13.58 24.23
C LYS A 53 19.12 14.53 24.95
N SER A 54 19.55 15.17 26.03
CA SER A 54 18.70 16.12 26.79
C SER A 54 18.38 17.42 26.03
N LEU A 55 19.17 17.75 24.99
CA LEU A 55 18.98 18.93 24.15
C LEU A 55 18.23 18.60 22.83
N ARG A 56 17.97 17.33 22.58
CA ARG A 56 17.28 16.89 21.38
C ARG A 56 15.84 17.44 21.34
N PRO A 57 15.46 18.20 20.30
CA PRO A 57 14.11 18.74 20.21
C PRO A 57 13.07 17.63 19.98
N THR A 58 11.93 17.72 20.66
CA THR A 58 10.80 16.83 20.46
C THR A 58 10.01 17.24 19.23
N LEU A 59 9.89 16.34 18.25
CA LEU A 59 9.15 16.59 17.03
C LEU A 59 7.66 16.29 17.24
N LEU A 60 6.85 17.33 17.28
CA LEU A 60 5.40 17.19 17.45
C LEU A 60 4.71 17.04 16.09
N ASN A 61 3.58 16.32 16.06
CA ASN A 61 2.74 16.26 14.90
C ASN A 61 1.46 17.09 15.11
N LYS A 62 1.46 18.31 14.57
CA LYS A 62 0.32 19.24 14.54
C LYS A 62 -0.43 19.23 13.20
N GLY A 63 -0.25 18.19 12.39
CA GLY A 63 -0.89 18.07 11.09
C GLY A 63 -2.39 17.81 11.16
N VAL A 64 -3.05 18.06 10.04
CA VAL A 64 -4.49 17.79 9.90
C VAL A 64 -4.73 16.29 9.83
N LYS A 65 -5.61 15.79 10.68
CA LYS A 65 -6.04 14.38 10.62
C LYS A 65 -6.85 14.18 9.34
N THR A 66 -6.35 13.34 8.45
CA THR A 66 -7.08 12.96 7.23
C THR A 66 -8.00 11.80 7.52
N GLN A 67 -9.16 11.79 6.88
CA GLN A 67 -10.03 10.62 6.92
C GLN A 67 -9.37 9.44 6.22
N SER A 68 -9.58 8.25 6.74
CA SER A 68 -9.22 7.01 6.06
C SER A 68 -9.92 6.95 4.70
N ARG A 69 -9.26 6.39 3.71
CA ARG A 69 -9.92 6.09 2.43
C ARG A 69 -11.09 5.14 2.71
N GLY A 70 -12.24 5.42 2.11
CA GLY A 70 -13.38 4.53 2.18
C GLY A 70 -13.06 3.15 1.58
N SER A 71 -13.80 2.15 1.99
CA SER A 71 -13.88 0.86 1.31
C SER A 71 -15.08 0.85 0.37
N PHE A 72 -15.01 0.06 -0.68
CA PHE A 72 -16.17 -0.16 -1.54
C PHE A 72 -17.28 -0.89 -0.77
N SER A 73 -18.52 -0.45 -0.95
CA SER A 73 -19.68 -1.22 -0.51
C SER A 73 -19.84 -2.49 -1.37
N VAL A 74 -20.69 -3.40 -0.93
CA VAL A 74 -21.00 -4.63 -1.70
C VAL A 74 -21.64 -4.27 -3.05
N GLU A 75 -22.47 -3.25 -3.09
CA GLU A 75 -23.15 -2.75 -4.30
C GLU A 75 -22.16 -2.12 -5.28
N GLU A 76 -21.25 -1.31 -4.78
CA GLU A 76 -20.17 -0.71 -5.59
C GLU A 76 -19.24 -1.81 -6.16
N TYR A 77 -18.89 -2.80 -5.34
CA TYR A 77 -18.08 -3.93 -5.81
C TYR A 77 -18.81 -4.74 -6.90
N ARG A 78 -20.12 -4.99 -6.75
CA ARG A 78 -20.92 -5.65 -7.77
C ARG A 78 -20.98 -4.87 -9.07
N THR A 79 -21.10 -3.54 -8.97
CA THR A 79 -21.07 -2.64 -10.14
C THR A 79 -19.74 -2.74 -10.89
N ILE A 80 -18.62 -2.67 -10.17
CA ILE A 80 -17.27 -2.83 -10.73
C ILE A 80 -17.13 -4.21 -11.39
N TYR A 81 -17.50 -5.28 -10.69
CA TYR A 81 -17.43 -6.64 -11.19
C TYR A 81 -18.26 -6.83 -12.47
N THR A 82 -19.47 -6.29 -12.51
CA THR A 82 -20.36 -6.39 -13.67
C THR A 82 -19.79 -5.63 -14.86
N ALA A 83 -19.29 -4.42 -14.66
CA ALA A 83 -18.66 -3.63 -15.71
C ALA A 83 -17.42 -4.34 -16.28
N LEU A 84 -16.58 -4.92 -15.44
CA LEU A 84 -15.37 -5.64 -15.86
C LEU A 84 -15.69 -6.90 -16.70
N ARG A 85 -16.86 -7.53 -16.52
CA ARG A 85 -17.26 -8.72 -17.30
C ARG A 85 -17.39 -8.46 -18.81
N SER A 86 -17.75 -7.26 -19.19
CA SER A 86 -17.94 -6.87 -20.60
C SER A 86 -16.88 -5.91 -21.12
N TYR A 87 -15.99 -5.40 -20.25
CA TYR A 87 -15.05 -4.36 -20.60
C TYR A 87 -14.10 -4.75 -21.74
N HIS A 88 -13.64 -5.98 -21.79
CA HIS A 88 -12.78 -6.48 -22.87
C HIS A 88 -13.47 -6.46 -24.24
N LYS A 89 -14.80 -6.59 -24.29
CA LYS A 89 -15.59 -6.56 -25.51
C LYS A 89 -15.79 -5.15 -26.09
N GLN A 90 -15.43 -4.10 -25.35
CA GLN A 90 -15.61 -2.69 -25.75
C GLN A 90 -14.44 -2.16 -26.60
N THR A 91 -13.66 -3.05 -27.21
CA THR A 91 -12.56 -2.70 -28.10
C THR A 91 -12.41 -3.73 -29.20
N LEU A 92 -12.07 -3.27 -30.40
CA LEU A 92 -11.75 -4.13 -31.54
C LEU A 92 -10.27 -4.51 -31.60
N ASN A 93 -9.43 -3.88 -30.77
CA ASN A 93 -8.01 -4.16 -30.70
C ASN A 93 -7.75 -5.33 -29.75
N GLU A 94 -7.24 -6.45 -30.27
CA GLU A 94 -6.98 -7.68 -29.53
C GLU A 94 -6.03 -7.47 -28.33
N LYS A 95 -4.96 -6.68 -28.51
CA LYS A 95 -4.02 -6.34 -27.44
C LYS A 95 -4.71 -5.62 -26.29
N SER A 96 -5.59 -4.66 -26.63
CA SER A 96 -6.38 -3.93 -25.64
C SER A 96 -7.40 -4.84 -24.96
N ALA A 97 -8.01 -5.76 -25.70
CA ALA A 97 -8.94 -6.74 -25.14
C ALA A 97 -8.24 -7.66 -24.12
N ALA A 98 -7.10 -8.22 -24.46
CA ALA A 98 -6.29 -9.06 -23.56
C ALA A 98 -5.84 -8.29 -22.29
N THR A 99 -5.40 -7.02 -22.45
CA THR A 99 -5.05 -6.16 -21.31
C THR A 99 -6.25 -5.93 -20.39
N ARG A 100 -7.43 -5.68 -20.94
CA ARG A 100 -8.66 -5.45 -20.17
C ARG A 100 -9.14 -6.73 -19.46
N GLU A 101 -8.94 -7.88 -20.07
CA GLU A 101 -9.23 -9.16 -19.44
C GLU A 101 -8.26 -9.47 -18.30
N THR A 102 -6.97 -9.22 -18.50
CA THR A 102 -5.96 -9.29 -17.44
C THR A 102 -6.32 -8.35 -16.27
N LEU A 103 -6.72 -7.11 -16.56
CA LEU A 103 -7.18 -6.17 -15.54
C LEU A 103 -8.36 -6.73 -14.73
N ARG A 104 -9.35 -7.31 -15.40
CA ARG A 104 -10.49 -7.97 -14.74
C ARG A 104 -10.02 -9.08 -13.80
N ASN A 105 -9.21 -10.02 -14.31
CA ASN A 105 -8.71 -11.13 -13.51
C ASN A 105 -7.92 -10.64 -12.31
N TYR A 106 -7.09 -9.62 -12.50
CA TYR A 106 -6.28 -9.00 -11.46
C TYR A 106 -7.13 -8.33 -10.36
N VAL A 107 -8.12 -7.53 -10.74
CA VAL A 107 -9.02 -6.87 -9.77
C VAL A 107 -9.79 -7.90 -8.95
N LEU A 108 -10.33 -8.93 -9.61
CA LEU A 108 -11.06 -10.00 -8.92
C LEU A 108 -10.15 -10.80 -7.99
N PHE A 109 -8.93 -11.09 -8.43
CA PHE A 109 -7.93 -11.75 -7.61
C PHE A 109 -7.64 -10.93 -6.34
N LEU A 110 -7.28 -9.66 -6.46
CA LEU A 110 -6.98 -8.81 -5.32
C LEU A 110 -8.15 -8.68 -4.35
N ALA A 111 -9.37 -8.46 -4.88
CA ALA A 111 -10.57 -8.28 -4.06
C ALA A 111 -10.96 -9.54 -3.26
N ASN A 112 -10.67 -10.73 -3.80
CA ASN A 112 -11.08 -12.00 -3.17
C ASN A 112 -9.97 -12.72 -2.41
N THR A 113 -8.72 -12.24 -2.50
CA THR A 113 -7.58 -12.78 -1.74
C THR A 113 -7.08 -11.84 -0.65
N GLY A 114 -7.36 -10.54 -0.77
CA GLY A 114 -6.76 -9.52 0.09
C GLY A 114 -5.24 -9.37 -0.10
N VAL A 115 -4.70 -9.86 -1.21
CA VAL A 115 -3.30 -9.62 -1.63
C VAL A 115 -3.17 -8.14 -2.00
N ARG A 116 -2.13 -7.49 -1.48
CA ARG A 116 -1.91 -6.07 -1.76
C ARG A 116 -1.36 -5.86 -3.16
N HIS A 117 -1.90 -4.85 -3.85
CA HIS A 117 -1.27 -4.35 -5.07
C HIS A 117 0.17 -3.90 -4.79
N GLY A 118 1.06 -4.10 -5.75
CA GLY A 118 2.48 -3.77 -5.63
C GLY A 118 3.32 -4.99 -5.27
N THR A 119 4.19 -4.89 -4.29
CA THR A 119 5.21 -5.91 -3.97
C THR A 119 4.65 -7.32 -3.82
N GLU A 120 3.50 -7.49 -3.14
CA GLU A 120 2.90 -8.81 -2.94
C GLU A 120 2.39 -9.39 -4.27
N ALA A 121 1.55 -8.65 -4.99
CA ALA A 121 0.93 -9.15 -6.23
C ALA A 121 1.93 -9.27 -7.38
N LEU A 122 2.86 -8.32 -7.54
CA LEU A 122 3.86 -8.34 -8.61
C LEU A 122 4.91 -9.44 -8.41
N GLY A 123 5.14 -9.85 -7.16
CA GLY A 123 6.07 -10.94 -6.82
C GLY A 123 5.48 -12.35 -6.99
N LEU A 124 4.17 -12.49 -7.22
CA LEU A 124 3.52 -13.78 -7.30
C LEU A 124 3.99 -14.60 -8.53
N ARG A 125 4.07 -15.89 -8.31
CA ARG A 125 4.32 -16.92 -9.32
C ARG A 125 3.28 -18.04 -9.14
N TRP A 126 3.03 -18.85 -10.18
CA TRP A 126 2.12 -19.98 -10.11
C TRP A 126 2.43 -20.93 -8.95
N ARG A 127 3.70 -21.14 -8.64
CA ARG A 127 4.16 -21.95 -7.50
C ARG A 127 3.75 -21.41 -6.12
N ASN A 128 3.27 -20.17 -6.05
CA ASN A 128 2.78 -19.57 -4.81
C ASN A 128 1.28 -19.83 -4.57
N ILE A 129 0.63 -20.51 -5.49
CA ILE A 129 -0.79 -20.80 -5.46
C ILE A 129 -0.95 -22.31 -5.38
N GLU A 130 -1.59 -22.78 -4.32
CA GLU A 130 -1.76 -24.20 -4.05
C GLU A 130 -3.12 -24.49 -3.42
N TRP A 131 -3.57 -25.72 -3.59
CA TRP A 131 -4.73 -26.21 -2.87
C TRP A 131 -4.27 -26.90 -1.59
N TYR A 132 -4.96 -26.66 -0.50
CA TYR A 132 -4.79 -27.43 0.71
C TYR A 132 -6.14 -27.81 1.30
N GLU A 133 -6.16 -28.89 2.06
CA GLU A 133 -7.34 -29.41 2.73
C GLU A 133 -7.21 -29.24 4.23
N ARG A 134 -8.30 -28.81 4.86
CA ARG A 134 -8.41 -28.72 6.30
C ARG A 134 -9.84 -29.04 6.72
N ASP A 135 -10.01 -29.93 7.68
CA ASP A 135 -11.31 -30.33 8.25
C ASP A 135 -12.30 -30.84 7.18
N GLY A 136 -11.79 -31.51 6.11
CA GLY A 136 -12.58 -32.00 4.98
C GLY A 136 -12.98 -30.94 3.94
N GLU A 137 -12.55 -29.70 4.14
CA GLU A 137 -12.79 -28.59 3.22
C GLU A 137 -11.54 -28.26 2.42
N ARG A 138 -11.71 -27.92 1.14
CA ARG A 138 -10.64 -27.54 0.21
C ARG A 138 -10.55 -26.03 0.08
N TYR A 139 -9.34 -25.50 0.23
CA TYR A 139 -9.06 -24.07 0.19
C TYR A 139 -7.97 -23.74 -0.82
N LEU A 140 -8.16 -22.65 -1.58
CA LEU A 140 -7.11 -22.07 -2.42
C LEU A 140 -6.23 -21.16 -1.56
N ALA A 141 -4.97 -21.54 -1.41
CA ALA A 141 -3.96 -20.79 -0.68
C ALA A 141 -3.08 -20.00 -1.63
N VAL A 142 -2.82 -18.74 -1.26
CA VAL A 142 -1.90 -17.85 -1.97
C VAL A 142 -0.78 -17.45 -1.01
N ASN A 143 0.40 -17.98 -1.25
CA ASN A 143 1.59 -17.69 -0.44
C ASN A 143 2.24 -16.39 -0.93
N VAL A 144 2.16 -15.34 -0.13
CA VAL A 144 2.68 -14.02 -0.47
C VAL A 144 3.88 -13.64 0.38
N ASP A 145 4.86 -13.01 -0.25
CA ASP A 145 6.01 -12.41 0.42
C ASP A 145 5.75 -10.90 0.55
N GLY A 146 5.31 -10.49 1.72
CA GLY A 146 4.99 -9.11 2.01
C GLY A 146 6.22 -8.29 2.40
N LYS A 147 6.06 -6.98 2.51
CA LYS A 147 7.14 -6.06 2.89
C LYS A 147 7.81 -6.41 4.23
N THR A 148 7.04 -6.96 5.17
CA THR A 148 7.50 -7.27 6.53
C THR A 148 7.54 -8.76 6.81
N ASN A 149 6.57 -9.53 6.34
CA ASN A 149 6.44 -10.96 6.65
C ASN A 149 5.84 -11.73 5.48
N LYS A 150 6.20 -13.01 5.39
CA LYS A 150 5.51 -14.00 4.56
C LYS A 150 4.17 -14.34 5.22
N ARG A 151 3.14 -14.49 4.40
CA ARG A 151 1.82 -14.92 4.86
C ARG A 151 1.12 -15.75 3.80
N THR A 152 0.20 -16.57 4.21
CA THR A 152 -0.74 -17.26 3.32
C THR A 152 -2.09 -16.56 3.36
N ALA A 153 -2.58 -16.14 2.21
CA ALA A 153 -3.93 -15.63 2.03
C ALA A 153 -4.83 -16.78 1.57
N ILE A 154 -5.97 -16.94 2.22
CA ILE A 154 -6.98 -17.91 1.79
C ILE A 154 -7.92 -17.21 0.82
N ALA A 155 -7.98 -17.73 -0.39
CA ALA A 155 -8.82 -17.19 -1.45
C ALA A 155 -10.21 -17.85 -1.46
N ARG A 156 -11.20 -17.14 -1.95
CA ARG A 156 -12.50 -17.72 -2.28
C ARG A 156 -12.38 -18.61 -3.51
N ASP A 157 -13.17 -19.67 -3.61
CA ASP A 157 -13.17 -20.62 -4.73
C ASP A 157 -13.37 -19.95 -6.10
N SER A 158 -14.15 -18.86 -6.14
CA SER A 158 -14.38 -18.08 -7.36
C SER A 158 -13.10 -17.52 -8.00
N VAL A 159 -12.01 -17.42 -7.24
CA VAL A 159 -10.69 -16.94 -7.73
C VAL A 159 -10.05 -17.94 -8.68
N GLU A 160 -10.29 -19.23 -8.52
CA GLU A 160 -9.79 -20.28 -9.41
C GLU A 160 -10.15 -20.00 -10.87
N ASN A 161 -11.40 -19.63 -11.13
CA ASN A 161 -11.86 -19.30 -12.49
C ASN A 161 -11.11 -18.09 -13.10
N SER A 162 -10.72 -17.14 -12.28
CA SER A 162 -9.94 -15.96 -12.74
C SER A 162 -8.49 -16.34 -13.05
N LEU A 163 -7.91 -17.23 -12.25
CA LEU A 163 -6.56 -17.76 -12.46
C LEU A 163 -6.49 -18.63 -13.73
N TRP A 164 -7.48 -19.50 -13.94
CA TRP A 164 -7.58 -20.32 -15.16
C TRP A 164 -7.64 -19.46 -16.42
N ARG A 165 -8.46 -18.41 -16.43
CA ARG A 165 -8.52 -17.48 -17.57
C ARG A 165 -7.19 -16.76 -17.78
N GLN A 166 -6.53 -16.36 -16.71
CA GLN A 166 -5.23 -15.70 -16.80
C GLN A 166 -4.16 -16.64 -17.37
N ALA A 167 -4.18 -17.91 -17.02
CA ALA A 167 -3.27 -18.91 -17.57
C ALA A 167 -3.44 -19.13 -19.08
N GLN A 168 -4.66 -18.91 -19.59
CA GLN A 168 -4.95 -19.03 -21.04
C GLN A 168 -4.53 -17.80 -21.86
N LEU A 169 -4.27 -16.66 -21.20
CA LEU A 169 -3.84 -15.41 -21.85
C LEU A 169 -2.32 -15.32 -22.03
N ASN A 170 -1.56 -16.20 -21.40
CA ASN A 170 -0.10 -16.27 -21.44
C ASN A 170 0.35 -17.43 -22.33
#